data_8be733616de3253a2c4135886654f6a3
#
_entry.id   8be733616de3253a2c4135886654f6a3
#
_cell.length_a   1.000
_cell.length_b   1.000
_cell.length_c   1.000
_cell.angle_alpha   90.00
_cell.angle_beta   90.00
_cell.angle_gamma   90.00
#
_symmetry.space_group_name_H-M   'P 1'
#
loop_
_entity.id
_entity.type
_entity.pdbx_description
1 polymer ?
#
loop_
_entity_poly.entity_id
_entity_poly.type
_entity_poly.pdbx_seq_one_letter_code
_entity_poly.pdbx_strand_id
1 'polypeptide(L)'
;MKIHELAKKTGLTAPTIRFYEQEGLLDARHVQRGDNNYRNYSEEAVEHLLMIKEVQAAGFTLAEFKELDEACNAADGLVAQKAATFLRRKIDAVGEKIAELERVQTYLMSKLAEMLQEEHAPA
;
A
#
# COMPACT_ATOMS: atom_id res chain seq x y z
N MET A 1 5.27 1.53 21.34
CA MET A 1 4.80 2.93 21.29
C MET A 1 3.29 3.02 21.41
N LYS A 2 2.79 4.15 21.79
CA LYS A 2 1.34 4.40 21.88
C LYS A 2 0.79 4.85 20.51
N ILE A 3 -0.53 4.81 20.36
CA ILE A 3 -1.20 5.07 19.07
C ILE A 3 -0.90 6.46 18.51
N HIS A 4 -0.79 7.48 19.35
CA HIS A 4 -0.52 8.84 18.87
C HIS A 4 0.88 8.99 18.27
N GLU A 5 1.86 8.26 18.80
CA GLU A 5 3.21 8.20 18.24
C GLU A 5 3.21 7.44 16.91
N LEU A 6 2.49 6.32 16.86
CA LEU A 6 2.32 5.54 15.62
C LEU A 6 1.65 6.38 14.53
N ALA A 7 0.60 7.11 14.90
CA ALA A 7 -0.08 8.03 13.98
C ALA A 7 0.88 9.08 13.42
N LYS A 8 1.71 9.64 14.26
CA LYS A 8 2.70 10.65 13.88
C LYS A 8 3.73 10.08 12.90
N LYS A 9 4.23 8.87 13.17
CA LYS A 9 5.25 8.20 12.34
C LYS A 9 4.71 7.76 10.98
N THR A 10 3.44 7.43 10.91
CA THR A 10 2.82 6.91 9.67
C THR A 10 2.06 7.96 8.87
N GLY A 11 1.72 9.09 9.48
CA GLY A 11 0.85 10.08 8.87
C GLY A 11 -0.61 9.67 8.82
N LEU A 12 -0.97 8.61 9.55
CA LEU A 12 -2.35 8.14 9.67
C LEU A 12 -2.99 8.72 10.94
N THR A 13 -4.32 8.75 10.96
CA THR A 13 -5.05 9.16 12.17
C THR A 13 -5.24 7.96 13.09
N ALA A 14 -5.41 8.22 14.40
CA ALA A 14 -5.70 7.17 15.36
C ALA A 14 -6.96 6.36 15.02
N PRO A 15 -8.08 6.98 14.61
CA PRO A 15 -9.26 6.23 14.16
C PRO A 15 -8.97 5.29 12.98
N THR A 16 -8.15 5.71 12.02
CA THR A 16 -7.76 4.88 10.87
C THR A 16 -6.96 3.66 11.33
N ILE A 17 -6.02 3.85 12.25
CA ILE A 17 -5.21 2.76 12.80
C ILE A 17 -6.10 1.76 13.53
N ARG A 18 -7.06 2.24 14.34
CA ARG A 18 -8.03 1.38 15.04
C ARG A 18 -8.91 0.61 14.05
N PHE A 19 -9.29 1.25 12.97
CA PHE A 19 -10.06 0.60 11.90
C PHE A 19 -9.27 -0.54 11.28
N TYR A 20 -8.00 -0.32 10.96
CA TYR A 20 -7.14 -1.38 10.41
C TYR A 20 -6.95 -2.54 11.39
N GLU A 21 -6.82 -2.24 12.68
CA GLU A 21 -6.76 -3.26 13.72
C GLU A 21 -8.04 -4.09 13.77
N GLN A 22 -9.20 -3.45 13.71
CA GLN A 22 -10.50 -4.12 13.69
C GLN A 22 -10.68 -5.01 12.46
N GLU A 23 -10.16 -4.58 11.31
CA GLU A 23 -10.22 -5.34 10.07
C GLU A 23 -9.20 -6.49 10.02
N GLY A 24 -8.41 -6.67 11.08
CA GLY A 24 -7.43 -7.74 11.14
C GLY A 24 -6.13 -7.48 10.39
N LEU A 25 -5.86 -6.23 10.05
CA LEU A 25 -4.62 -5.84 9.36
C LEU A 25 -3.45 -5.64 10.31
N LEU A 26 -3.72 -5.51 11.61
CA LEU A 26 -2.71 -5.49 12.67
C LEU A 26 -2.97 -6.67 13.59
N ASP A 27 -1.94 -7.46 13.87
CA ASP A 27 -2.03 -8.65 14.71
C ASP A 27 -1.04 -8.56 15.88
N ALA A 28 -0.77 -9.69 16.54
CA ALA A 28 0.11 -9.77 17.71
C ALA A 28 1.55 -9.30 17.42
N ARG A 29 1.99 -9.33 16.17
CA ARG A 29 3.32 -8.80 15.77
C ARG A 29 3.38 -7.27 15.87
N HIS A 30 2.24 -6.62 15.76
CA HIS A 30 2.12 -5.18 15.62
C HIS A 30 1.62 -4.51 16.88
N VAL A 31 0.76 -5.16 17.64
CA VAL A 31 0.13 -4.59 18.81
C VAL A 31 0.02 -5.60 19.94
N GLN A 32 0.39 -5.17 21.15
CA GLN A 32 0.22 -5.94 22.38
C GLN A 32 -0.53 -5.10 23.41
N ARG A 33 -1.41 -5.72 24.18
CA ARG A 33 -2.11 -5.05 25.29
C ARG A 33 -1.33 -5.31 26.57
N GLY A 34 -1.00 -4.23 27.28
CA GLY A 34 -0.40 -4.30 28.60
C GLY A 34 -1.43 -4.58 29.68
N ASP A 35 -0.96 -4.67 30.95
CA ASP A 35 -1.78 -4.98 32.12
C ASP A 35 -2.93 -4.01 32.36
N ASN A 36 -2.81 -2.78 31.87
CA ASN A 36 -3.84 -1.72 31.98
C ASN A 36 -4.72 -1.63 30.75
N ASN A 37 -4.76 -2.65 29.91
CA ASN A 37 -5.50 -2.67 28.66
C ASN A 37 -5.05 -1.60 27.65
N TYR A 38 -3.91 -0.96 27.87
CA TYR A 38 -3.31 -0.04 26.93
C TYR A 38 -2.64 -0.79 25.78
N ARG A 39 -2.87 -0.35 24.56
CA ARG A 39 -2.23 -0.90 23.37
C ARG A 39 -0.82 -0.36 23.24
N ASN A 40 0.12 -1.26 23.02
CA ASN A 40 1.51 -0.94 22.74
C ASN A 40 1.85 -1.45 21.35
N TYR A 41 2.21 -0.53 20.45
CA TYR A 41 2.50 -0.85 19.06
C TYR A 41 4.00 -1.01 18.85
N SER A 42 4.38 -1.98 18.02
CA SER A 42 5.79 -2.25 17.69
C SER A 42 6.29 -1.40 16.53
N GLU A 43 7.60 -1.40 16.31
CA GLU A 43 8.19 -0.78 15.12
C GLU A 43 7.73 -1.48 13.83
N GLU A 44 7.45 -2.78 13.89
CA GLU A 44 6.87 -3.52 12.77
C GLU A 44 5.52 -2.95 12.34
N ALA A 45 4.76 -2.40 13.28
CA ALA A 45 3.49 -1.74 12.98
C ALA A 45 3.69 -0.52 12.08
N VAL A 46 4.76 0.25 12.29
CA VAL A 46 5.09 1.42 11.46
C VAL A 46 5.31 0.98 10.02
N GLU A 47 6.20 0.02 9.81
CA GLU A 47 6.53 -0.50 8.47
C GLU A 47 5.31 -1.08 7.78
N HIS A 48 4.52 -1.85 8.52
CA HIS A 48 3.31 -2.50 7.99
C HIS A 48 2.27 -1.48 7.53
N LEU A 49 2.01 -0.45 8.35
CA LEU A 49 1.05 0.59 8.01
C LEU A 49 1.52 1.44 6.83
N LEU A 50 2.82 1.72 6.74
CA LEU A 50 3.37 2.45 5.59
C LEU A 50 3.21 1.62 4.31
N MET A 51 3.39 0.31 4.39
CA MET A 51 3.17 -0.59 3.25
C MET A 51 1.70 -0.59 2.83
N ILE A 52 0.77 -0.63 3.78
CA ILE A 52 -0.67 -0.53 3.48
C ILE A 52 -0.97 0.78 2.72
N LYS A 53 -0.40 1.89 3.16
CA LYS A 53 -0.57 3.19 2.48
C LYS A 53 -0.08 3.13 1.03
N GLU A 54 1.11 2.59 0.81
CA GLU A 54 1.69 2.49 -0.54
C GLU A 54 0.87 1.60 -1.46
N VAL A 55 0.45 0.45 -0.96
CA VAL A 55 -0.36 -0.51 -1.73
C VAL A 55 -1.72 0.10 -2.07
N GLN A 56 -2.36 0.79 -1.14
CA GLN A 56 -3.61 1.49 -1.41
C GLN A 56 -3.45 2.64 -2.39
N ALA A 57 -2.36 3.40 -2.28
CA ALA A 57 -2.07 4.48 -3.22
C ALA A 57 -1.86 3.95 -4.64
N ALA A 58 -1.40 2.71 -4.77
CA ALA A 58 -1.25 2.02 -6.06
C ALA A 58 -2.59 1.48 -6.61
N GLY A 59 -3.68 1.61 -5.86
CA GLY A 59 -5.01 1.21 -6.31
C GLY A 59 -5.51 -0.13 -5.79
N PHE A 60 -4.79 -0.76 -4.86
CA PHE A 60 -5.24 -2.02 -4.24
C PHE A 60 -6.18 -1.74 -3.08
N THR A 61 -7.15 -2.63 -2.88
CA THR A 61 -8.09 -2.55 -1.77
C THR A 61 -7.46 -3.12 -0.49
N LEU A 62 -8.04 -2.76 0.66
CA LEU A 62 -7.63 -3.35 1.94
C LEU A 62 -7.87 -4.87 1.97
N ALA A 63 -8.95 -5.33 1.36
CA ALA A 63 -9.23 -6.77 1.25
C ALA A 63 -8.15 -7.50 0.48
N GLU A 64 -7.69 -6.93 -0.62
CA GLU A 64 -6.59 -7.47 -1.41
C GLU A 64 -5.28 -7.49 -0.62
N PHE A 65 -5.00 -6.43 0.12
CA PHE A 65 -3.81 -6.38 0.98
C PHE A 65 -3.87 -7.46 2.07
N LYS A 66 -5.02 -7.62 2.72
CA LYS A 66 -5.22 -8.62 3.76
C LYS A 66 -5.00 -10.04 3.23
N GLU A 67 -5.56 -10.33 2.07
CA GLU A 67 -5.37 -11.62 1.39
C GLU A 67 -3.90 -11.89 1.09
N LEU A 68 -3.20 -10.88 0.58
CA LEU A 68 -1.78 -10.94 0.30
C LEU A 68 -0.95 -11.19 1.56
N ASP A 69 -1.24 -10.45 2.64
CA ASP A 69 -0.52 -10.56 3.91
C ASP A 69 -0.73 -11.94 4.54
N GLU A 70 -1.95 -12.45 4.55
CA GLU A 70 -2.26 -13.79 5.04
C GLU A 70 -1.52 -14.87 4.23
N ALA A 71 -1.50 -14.74 2.91
CA ALA A 71 -0.81 -15.67 2.03
C ALA A 71 0.71 -15.67 2.27
N CYS A 72 1.31 -14.49 2.44
CA CYS A 72 2.75 -14.34 2.67
C CYS A 72 3.19 -14.88 4.04
N ASN A 73 2.30 -14.91 5.02
CA ASN A 73 2.60 -15.38 6.38
C ASN A 73 2.22 -16.84 6.62
N ALA A 74 1.69 -17.53 5.61
CA ALA A 74 1.32 -18.92 5.74
C ALA A 74 2.56 -19.83 5.79
N ALA A 75 2.59 -20.76 6.75
CA ALA A 75 3.70 -21.67 6.96
C ALA A 75 3.64 -22.94 6.09
N ASP A 76 2.51 -23.19 5.43
CA ASP A 76 2.28 -24.35 4.56
C ASP A 76 2.91 -24.12 3.17
N GLY A 77 3.74 -25.06 2.71
CA GLY A 77 4.39 -24.97 1.40
C GLY A 77 3.43 -24.86 0.22
N LEU A 78 2.28 -25.53 0.27
CA LEU A 78 1.25 -25.43 -0.75
C LEU A 78 0.63 -24.03 -0.79
N VAL A 79 0.38 -23.47 0.39
CA VAL A 79 -0.13 -22.10 0.53
C VAL A 79 0.92 -21.10 0.05
N ALA A 80 2.20 -21.36 0.32
CA ALA A 80 3.30 -20.53 -0.16
C ALA A 80 3.36 -20.50 -1.70
N GLN A 81 3.11 -21.63 -2.38
CA GLN A 81 3.04 -21.69 -3.83
C GLN A 81 1.87 -20.87 -4.39
N LYS A 82 0.71 -20.97 -3.74
CA LYS A 82 -0.46 -20.16 -4.10
C LYS A 82 -0.19 -18.69 -3.89
N ALA A 83 0.50 -18.33 -2.81
CA ALA A 83 0.92 -16.95 -2.52
C ALA A 83 1.85 -16.44 -3.61
N ALA A 84 2.83 -17.24 -4.04
CA ALA A 84 3.75 -16.86 -5.10
C ALA A 84 3.02 -16.60 -6.43
N THR A 85 2.05 -17.45 -6.76
CA THR A 85 1.21 -17.26 -7.96
C THR A 85 0.40 -15.99 -7.87
N PHE A 86 -0.20 -15.72 -6.71
CA PHE A 86 -0.98 -14.52 -6.44
C PHE A 86 -0.10 -13.28 -6.59
N LEU A 87 1.09 -13.29 -6.00
CA LEU A 87 2.06 -12.20 -6.09
C LEU A 87 2.48 -11.92 -7.54
N ARG A 88 2.77 -12.97 -8.31
CA ARG A 88 3.13 -12.81 -9.73
C ARG A 88 2.02 -12.13 -10.52
N ARG A 89 0.77 -12.51 -10.28
CA ARG A 89 -0.39 -11.86 -10.93
C ARG A 89 -0.49 -10.39 -10.57
N LYS A 90 -0.26 -10.05 -9.31
CA LYS A 90 -0.30 -8.66 -8.85
C LYS A 90 0.85 -7.84 -9.41
N ILE A 91 2.04 -8.43 -9.49
CA ILE A 91 3.22 -7.80 -10.12
C ILE A 91 2.93 -7.51 -11.60
N ASP A 92 2.36 -8.47 -12.32
CA ASP A 92 2.01 -8.31 -13.72
C ASP A 92 0.95 -7.22 -13.92
N ALA A 93 -0.05 -7.17 -13.05
CA ALA A 93 -1.09 -6.12 -13.08
C ALA A 93 -0.50 -4.73 -12.86
N VAL A 94 0.45 -4.61 -11.93
CA VAL A 94 1.18 -3.35 -11.71
C VAL A 94 1.99 -2.97 -12.95
N GLY A 95 2.67 -3.95 -13.58
CA GLY A 95 3.42 -3.74 -14.80
C GLY A 95 2.54 -3.22 -15.95
N GLU A 96 1.34 -3.76 -16.10
CA GLU A 96 0.36 -3.28 -17.09
C GLU A 96 -0.05 -1.84 -16.79
N LYS A 97 -0.24 -1.49 -15.53
CA LYS A 97 -0.60 -0.14 -15.09
C LYS A 97 0.53 0.85 -15.36
N ILE A 98 1.76 0.46 -15.13
CA ILE A 98 2.94 1.27 -15.45
C ILE A 98 2.98 1.55 -16.95
N ALA A 99 2.80 0.54 -17.79
CA ALA A 99 2.78 0.70 -19.24
C ALA A 99 1.65 1.62 -19.70
N GLU A 100 0.47 1.51 -19.09
CA GLU A 100 -0.67 2.39 -19.36
C GLU A 100 -0.34 3.83 -19.00
N LEU A 101 0.24 4.07 -17.83
CA LEU A 101 0.66 5.40 -17.40
C LEU A 101 1.74 5.99 -18.28
N GLU A 102 2.69 5.19 -18.75
CA GLU A 102 3.71 5.63 -19.70
C GLU A 102 3.11 6.11 -21.01
N ARG A 103 2.09 5.40 -21.52
CA ARG A 103 1.37 5.82 -22.73
C ARG A 103 0.68 7.16 -22.54
N VAL A 104 0.02 7.35 -21.39
CA VAL A 104 -0.63 8.61 -21.03
C VAL A 104 0.41 9.73 -20.91
N GLN A 105 1.53 9.46 -20.26
CA GLN A 105 2.62 10.41 -20.13
C GLN A 105 3.14 10.86 -21.49
N THR A 106 3.39 9.93 -22.40
CA THR A 106 3.84 10.22 -23.77
C THR A 106 2.84 11.09 -24.51
N TYR A 107 1.55 10.78 -24.39
CA TYR A 107 0.49 11.58 -24.99
C TYR A 107 0.51 13.04 -24.47
N LEU A 108 0.59 13.19 -23.14
CA LEU A 108 0.62 14.51 -22.52
C LEU A 108 1.86 15.32 -22.93
N MET A 109 3.02 14.66 -23.00
CA MET A 109 4.26 15.30 -23.47
C MET A 109 4.16 15.76 -24.91
N SER A 110 3.53 14.98 -25.77
CA SER A 110 3.29 15.35 -27.17
C SER A 110 2.38 16.57 -27.26
N LYS A 111 1.33 16.61 -26.44
CA LYS A 111 0.41 17.77 -26.43
C LYS A 111 1.09 19.02 -25.92
N LEU A 112 1.91 18.91 -24.89
CA LEU A 112 2.67 20.03 -24.38
C LEU A 112 3.62 20.58 -25.46
N ALA A 113 4.33 19.69 -26.16
CA ALA A 113 5.24 20.09 -27.25
C ALA A 113 4.51 20.83 -28.37
N GLU A 114 3.34 20.34 -28.77
CA GLU A 114 2.49 21.03 -29.79
C GLU A 114 2.09 22.42 -29.32
N MET A 115 1.67 22.56 -28.07
CA MET A 115 1.27 23.87 -27.53
C MET A 115 2.43 24.85 -27.48
N LEU A 116 3.63 24.38 -27.11
CA LEU A 116 4.82 25.22 -27.07
C LEU A 116 5.26 25.65 -28.48
N GLN A 117 5.11 24.80 -29.50
CA GLN A 117 5.37 25.12 -30.87
C GLN A 117 4.40 26.20 -31.41
N GLU A 118 3.11 26.09 -31.07
CA GLU A 118 2.10 27.06 -31.44
C GLU A 118 2.39 28.44 -30.86
N GLU A 119 2.87 28.50 -29.60
CA GLU A 119 3.27 29.77 -28.97
C GLU A 119 4.45 30.46 -29.68
N HIS A 120 5.35 29.67 -30.28
CA HIS A 120 6.54 30.15 -30.95
C HIS A 120 6.38 30.21 -32.50
N ALA A 121 5.22 29.84 -33.01
CA ALA A 121 4.96 29.88 -34.44
C ALA A 121 4.94 31.33 -34.94
N PRO A 122 5.58 31.64 -36.06
CA PRO A 122 5.49 32.98 -36.65
C PRO A 122 4.04 33.28 -37.05
N ALA A 123 3.64 34.49 -36.76
CA ALA A 123 2.28 34.96 -37.05
C ALA A 123 2.03 34.99 -38.57
#